data_60681c6e310d05a38b821f8fc77074d4
#
_entry.id   60681c6e310d05a38b821f8fc77074d4
#
_cell.length_a   1.000
_cell.length_b   1.000
_cell.length_c   1.000
_cell.angle_alpha   90.00
_cell.angle_beta   90.00
_cell.angle_gamma   90.00
#
_symmetry.space_group_name_H-M   'P 1'
#
loop_
_entity.id
_entity.type
_entity.pdbx_description
1 polymer ?
#
loop_
_entity_poly.entity_id
_entity_poly.type
_entity_poly.pdbx_seq_one_letter_code
_entity_poly.pdbx_strand_id
1 'polypeptide(L)'
;MNKIIIVGAVAGGATCASQIRRLDKESEIIVFEKDRDMSFANCALPYYIGNVIEDRRKVLAYTPNQFYDKKQITVKTYHEVIQINDERQTVTVLNHQTNQTFEESYDTLILSPGASANRLNTHSDISFTVRNLEDTETIDTFITNTKAQRALVVGAGYISLEVLENLHHRGLDVTWIHRSTNINKLMDQDMNQPIIDEIEKRNITYRFNEEISHVNGHEVTFTSGKVENFDLIIEGVGTHPYSQFIKSSNVILNDKGYIPVNHNFQTNIPNIYALGDVITSHYRHVNLPAQVPLAWGAHRGASIIAEQLSGNSSIHFKGYLGNNIVKFFDYTLASVGIKPNELKNFDYDMVEVKQGAHAGYYPGNSPLHLRVYFEKDSRKLIRAAAVGKQGADKRIDVLSMAMMNNATVDDLTEFEVAYAPPYSHPKDLINLIGYKAQ
;
A
#
# COMPACT_ATOMS: atom_id res chain seq x y z
N MET A 1 32.14 -8.20 -15.98
CA MET A 1 31.42 -8.01 -14.71
C MET A 1 30.09 -7.39 -15.09
N ASN A 2 28.98 -8.01 -14.74
CA ASN A 2 27.65 -7.50 -15.10
C ASN A 2 27.34 -6.29 -14.21
N LYS A 3 26.78 -5.23 -14.79
CA LYS A 3 26.43 -4.00 -14.08
C LYS A 3 24.92 -3.85 -13.97
N ILE A 4 24.42 -3.84 -12.74
CA ILE A 4 23.01 -3.79 -12.43
C ILE A 4 22.69 -2.43 -11.79
N ILE A 5 21.82 -1.67 -12.46
CA ILE A 5 21.30 -0.43 -11.90
C ILE A 5 19.87 -0.67 -11.37
N ILE A 6 19.60 -0.17 -10.17
CA ILE A 6 18.29 -0.21 -9.55
C ILE A 6 17.84 1.21 -9.25
N VAL A 7 16.63 1.56 -9.67
CA VAL A 7 16.00 2.87 -9.42
C VAL A 7 15.03 2.75 -8.26
N GLY A 8 15.30 3.49 -7.18
CA GLY A 8 14.57 3.45 -5.90
C GLY A 8 15.18 2.46 -4.90
N ALA A 9 15.36 2.90 -3.66
CA ALA A 9 16.06 2.17 -2.61
C ALA A 9 15.18 1.86 -1.38
N VAL A 10 13.85 1.82 -1.53
CA VAL A 10 12.95 1.51 -0.41
C VAL A 10 12.55 0.02 -0.48
N ALA A 11 11.29 -0.34 -0.30
CA ALA A 11 10.86 -1.74 -0.13
C ALA A 11 11.29 -2.66 -1.28
N GLY A 12 10.99 -2.30 -2.53
CA GLY A 12 11.28 -3.12 -3.70
C GLY A 12 12.77 -3.15 -4.04
N GLY A 13 13.36 -1.98 -4.29
CA GLY A 13 14.73 -1.88 -4.79
C GLY A 13 15.79 -2.36 -3.81
N ALA A 14 15.71 -1.95 -2.52
CA ALA A 14 16.64 -2.42 -1.49
C ALA A 14 16.56 -3.95 -1.28
N THR A 15 15.34 -4.51 -1.30
CA THR A 15 15.15 -5.96 -1.23
C THR A 15 15.71 -6.64 -2.46
N CYS A 16 15.45 -6.10 -3.66
CA CYS A 16 15.95 -6.67 -4.92
C CYS A 16 17.47 -6.70 -4.96
N ALA A 17 18.13 -5.58 -4.64
CA ALA A 17 19.58 -5.50 -4.53
C ALA A 17 20.13 -6.56 -3.57
N SER A 18 19.50 -6.70 -2.40
CA SER A 18 19.90 -7.70 -1.40
C SER A 18 19.74 -9.14 -1.88
N GLN A 19 18.63 -9.46 -2.56
CA GLN A 19 18.37 -10.80 -3.09
C GLN A 19 19.33 -11.15 -4.24
N ILE A 20 19.58 -10.21 -5.14
CA ILE A 20 20.57 -10.39 -6.23
C ILE A 20 21.94 -10.67 -5.62
N ARG A 21 22.44 -9.84 -4.70
CA ARG A 21 23.74 -10.03 -4.07
C ARG A 21 23.89 -11.35 -3.32
N ARG A 22 22.79 -11.90 -2.81
CA ARG A 22 22.82 -13.23 -2.16
C ARG A 22 23.14 -14.33 -3.16
N LEU A 23 22.63 -14.24 -4.39
CA LEU A 23 22.80 -15.24 -5.45
C LEU A 23 24.00 -14.94 -6.35
N ASP A 24 24.28 -13.66 -6.60
CA ASP A 24 25.38 -13.16 -7.43
C ASP A 24 26.36 -12.33 -6.58
N LYS A 25 27.59 -12.84 -6.43
CA LYS A 25 28.66 -12.21 -5.66
C LYS A 25 29.52 -11.25 -6.49
N GLU A 26 29.45 -11.34 -7.82
CA GLU A 26 30.39 -10.70 -8.73
C GLU A 26 29.88 -9.43 -9.39
N SER A 27 28.58 -9.34 -9.66
CA SER A 27 28.00 -8.17 -10.35
C SER A 27 28.18 -6.89 -9.56
N GLU A 28 28.45 -5.79 -10.27
CA GLU A 28 28.38 -4.45 -9.72
C GLU A 28 26.91 -4.05 -9.55
N ILE A 29 26.49 -3.70 -8.32
CA ILE A 29 25.12 -3.28 -8.03
C ILE A 29 25.13 -1.85 -7.52
N ILE A 30 24.48 -0.94 -8.28
CA ILE A 30 24.31 0.46 -7.94
C ILE A 30 22.81 0.76 -7.80
N VAL A 31 22.43 1.35 -6.68
CA VAL A 31 21.04 1.77 -6.42
C VAL A 31 20.99 3.29 -6.36
N PHE A 32 20.15 3.91 -7.17
CA PHE A 32 19.88 5.35 -7.14
C PHE A 32 18.59 5.61 -6.38
N GLU A 33 18.66 6.47 -5.37
CA GLU A 33 17.53 6.94 -4.59
C GLU A 33 17.48 8.47 -4.61
N LYS A 34 16.35 9.02 -5.00
CA LYS A 34 16.18 10.48 -5.11
C LYS A 34 16.11 11.17 -3.74
N ASP A 35 15.54 10.47 -2.75
CA ASP A 35 15.34 11.00 -1.41
C ASP A 35 16.58 10.78 -0.53
N ARG A 36 16.57 11.36 0.67
CA ARG A 36 17.64 11.24 1.67
C ARG A 36 17.79 9.83 2.22
N ASP A 37 16.67 9.15 2.42
CA ASP A 37 16.61 7.90 3.17
C ASP A 37 16.32 6.70 2.28
N MET A 38 17.01 5.60 2.55
CA MET A 38 16.77 4.31 1.94
C MET A 38 16.14 3.32 2.93
N SER A 39 15.53 2.26 2.43
CA SER A 39 15.17 1.07 3.21
C SER A 39 14.41 1.38 4.52
N PHE A 40 13.40 2.22 4.43
CA PHE A 40 12.53 2.54 5.56
C PHE A 40 11.15 1.87 5.43
N ALA A 41 10.46 1.74 6.56
CA ALA A 41 9.12 1.16 6.63
C ALA A 41 8.04 2.20 6.31
N ASN A 42 7.57 2.27 5.07
CA ASN A 42 6.52 3.21 4.65
C ASN A 42 5.25 3.10 5.50
N CYS A 43 4.86 1.88 5.89
CA CYS A 43 3.66 1.66 6.72
C CYS A 43 3.83 2.17 8.17
N ALA A 44 5.05 2.53 8.59
CA ALA A 44 5.31 3.10 9.90
C ALA A 44 5.09 4.63 9.96
N LEU A 45 5.02 5.30 8.81
CA LEU A 45 5.00 6.77 8.73
C LEU A 45 3.80 7.41 9.46
N PRO A 46 2.56 6.95 9.32
CA PRO A 46 1.44 7.47 10.10
C PRO A 46 1.63 7.31 11.61
N TYR A 47 2.17 6.17 12.04
CA TYR A 47 2.44 5.88 13.46
C TYR A 47 3.59 6.71 14.04
N TYR A 48 4.54 7.10 13.19
CA TYR A 48 5.60 8.04 13.57
C TYR A 48 5.03 9.46 13.76
N ILE A 49 4.14 9.93 12.88
CA ILE A 49 3.41 11.19 13.05
C ILE A 49 2.63 11.21 14.37
N GLY A 50 2.02 10.08 14.74
CA GLY A 50 1.25 9.93 15.99
C GLY A 50 2.07 9.74 17.25
N ASN A 51 3.41 9.75 17.20
CA ASN A 51 4.31 9.42 18.30
C ASN A 51 4.10 8.01 18.91
N VAL A 52 3.44 7.11 18.16
CA VAL A 52 3.35 5.67 18.50
C VAL A 52 4.73 5.00 18.30
N ILE A 53 5.43 5.44 17.27
CA ILE A 53 6.84 5.11 17.03
C ILE A 53 7.65 6.40 17.22
N GLU A 54 8.35 6.51 18.35
CA GLU A 54 9.08 7.73 18.72
C GLU A 54 10.50 7.79 18.13
N ASP A 55 11.11 6.64 17.85
CA ASP A 55 12.51 6.57 17.43
C ASP A 55 12.61 6.33 15.92
N ARG A 56 13.13 7.32 15.20
CA ARG A 56 13.44 7.26 13.77
C ARG A 56 14.22 6.00 13.37
N ARG A 57 15.14 5.55 14.23
CA ARG A 57 15.98 4.37 13.97
C ARG A 57 15.17 3.08 13.87
N LYS A 58 13.97 3.02 14.48
CA LYS A 58 13.06 1.86 14.35
C LYS A 58 12.37 1.80 12.99
N VAL A 59 12.29 2.92 12.29
CA VAL A 59 11.69 3.02 10.95
C VAL A 59 12.69 2.68 9.86
N LEU A 60 14.00 2.94 10.09
CA LEU A 60 15.08 2.67 9.14
C LEU A 60 15.64 1.26 9.31
N ALA A 61 15.71 0.49 8.23
CA ALA A 61 16.38 -0.81 8.24
C ALA A 61 17.90 -0.70 7.99
N TYR A 62 18.30 0.16 7.07
CA TYR A 62 19.71 0.35 6.69
C TYR A 62 19.98 1.81 6.28
N THR A 63 21.22 2.26 6.56
CA THR A 63 21.84 3.41 5.90
C THR A 63 22.65 2.95 4.68
N PRO A 64 23.00 3.84 3.72
CA PRO A 64 23.86 3.50 2.58
C PRO A 64 25.18 2.83 2.98
N ASN A 65 25.88 3.38 4.00
CA ASN A 65 27.15 2.83 4.47
C ASN A 65 26.97 1.42 5.05
N GLN A 66 25.97 1.22 5.90
CA GLN A 66 25.68 -0.11 6.46
C GLN A 66 25.31 -1.14 5.37
N PHE A 67 24.67 -0.69 4.29
CA PHE A 67 24.29 -1.54 3.17
C PHE A 67 25.51 -1.94 2.36
N TYR A 68 26.43 -0.99 2.13
CA TYR A 68 27.72 -1.27 1.48
C TYR A 68 28.59 -2.20 2.32
N ASP A 69 28.78 -1.90 3.61
CA ASP A 69 29.65 -2.69 4.49
C ASP A 69 29.20 -4.15 4.60
N LYS A 70 27.88 -4.37 4.69
CA LYS A 70 27.32 -5.72 4.88
C LYS A 70 27.11 -6.49 3.58
N LYS A 71 26.93 -5.80 2.44
CA LYS A 71 26.44 -6.43 1.20
C LYS A 71 27.24 -6.07 -0.03
N GLN A 72 28.17 -5.14 0.04
CA GLN A 72 28.93 -4.62 -1.11
C GLN A 72 27.99 -4.13 -2.23
N ILE A 73 26.95 -3.37 -1.84
CA ILE A 73 25.99 -2.72 -2.72
C ILE A 73 26.13 -1.21 -2.54
N THR A 74 26.39 -0.50 -3.63
CA THR A 74 26.50 0.97 -3.62
C THR A 74 25.11 1.59 -3.69
N VAL A 75 24.71 2.37 -2.69
CA VAL A 75 23.48 3.17 -2.72
C VAL A 75 23.83 4.64 -2.74
N LYS A 76 23.34 5.35 -3.75
CA LYS A 76 23.51 6.80 -3.89
C LYS A 76 22.17 7.47 -3.61
N THR A 77 22.02 8.02 -2.41
CA THR A 77 20.87 8.87 -2.02
C THR A 77 21.03 10.27 -2.59
N TYR A 78 19.93 11.04 -2.70
CA TYR A 78 19.87 12.33 -3.41
C TYR A 78 20.25 12.24 -4.90
N HIS A 79 20.13 11.05 -5.48
CA HIS A 79 20.44 10.79 -6.87
C HIS A 79 19.19 10.29 -7.60
N GLU A 80 18.60 11.14 -8.41
CA GLU A 80 17.38 10.86 -9.16
C GLU A 80 17.70 10.42 -10.58
N VAL A 81 17.19 9.28 -11.01
CA VAL A 81 17.20 8.91 -12.43
C VAL A 81 16.09 9.72 -13.11
N ILE A 82 16.48 10.62 -14.01
CA ILE A 82 15.60 11.55 -14.71
C ILE A 82 15.31 11.16 -16.17
N GLN A 83 16.11 10.24 -16.74
CA GLN A 83 15.95 9.76 -18.12
C GLN A 83 16.54 8.35 -18.28
N ILE A 84 15.93 7.55 -19.15
CA ILE A 84 16.42 6.25 -19.61
C ILE A 84 16.64 6.30 -21.10
N ASN A 85 17.80 5.81 -21.54
CA ASN A 85 18.10 5.50 -22.93
C ASN A 85 18.33 4.00 -23.06
N ASP A 86 17.31 3.26 -23.46
CA ASP A 86 17.34 1.81 -23.53
C ASP A 86 18.16 1.27 -24.73
N GLU A 87 18.30 2.06 -25.81
CA GLU A 87 19.15 1.70 -26.96
C GLU A 87 20.64 1.75 -26.60
N ARG A 88 21.05 2.78 -25.85
CA ARG A 88 22.43 2.94 -25.36
C ARG A 88 22.70 2.23 -24.04
N GLN A 89 21.66 1.70 -23.42
CA GLN A 89 21.69 1.10 -22.07
C GLN A 89 22.32 2.04 -21.03
N THR A 90 21.83 3.31 -21.00
CA THR A 90 22.27 4.31 -20.03
C THR A 90 21.10 4.94 -19.30
N VAL A 91 21.34 5.40 -18.09
CA VAL A 91 20.42 6.28 -17.34
C VAL A 91 21.09 7.63 -17.12
N THR A 92 20.32 8.73 -17.21
CA THR A 92 20.78 10.05 -16.80
C THR A 92 20.36 10.28 -15.36
N VAL A 93 21.30 10.62 -14.51
CA VAL A 93 21.14 10.79 -13.07
C VAL A 93 21.39 12.24 -12.68
N LEU A 94 20.45 12.84 -11.95
CA LEU A 94 20.60 14.16 -11.31
C LEU A 94 21.01 13.97 -9.85
N ASN A 95 22.12 14.59 -9.47
CA ASN A 95 22.52 14.70 -8.07
C ASN A 95 21.91 15.98 -7.48
N HIS A 96 20.92 15.85 -6.60
CA HIS A 96 20.22 16.97 -5.98
C HIS A 96 21.08 17.81 -5.03
N GLN A 97 22.21 17.28 -4.52
CA GLN A 97 23.13 18.04 -3.66
C GLN A 97 24.05 18.98 -4.46
N THR A 98 24.45 18.57 -5.66
CA THR A 98 25.35 19.36 -6.50
C THR A 98 24.66 20.01 -7.70
N ASN A 99 23.41 19.63 -7.95
CA ASN A 99 22.63 20.00 -9.14
C ASN A 99 23.32 19.65 -10.48
N GLN A 100 24.12 18.59 -10.46
CA GLN A 100 24.83 18.11 -11.65
C GLN A 100 24.20 16.83 -12.17
N THR A 101 24.23 16.63 -13.48
CA THR A 101 23.81 15.40 -14.15
C THR A 101 24.99 14.62 -14.67
N PHE A 102 24.85 13.29 -14.71
CA PHE A 102 25.82 12.38 -15.34
C PHE A 102 25.09 11.18 -15.94
N GLU A 103 25.72 10.52 -16.89
CA GLU A 103 25.23 9.25 -17.45
C GLU A 103 25.89 8.06 -16.73
N GLU A 104 25.11 6.99 -16.52
CA GLU A 104 25.56 5.73 -15.97
C GLU A 104 25.07 4.58 -16.85
N SER A 105 25.97 3.70 -17.29
CA SER A 105 25.63 2.55 -18.13
C SER A 105 25.18 1.35 -17.32
N TYR A 106 24.37 0.47 -17.91
CA TYR A 106 23.90 -0.77 -17.28
C TYR A 106 23.86 -1.93 -18.26
N ASP A 107 24.05 -3.14 -17.77
CA ASP A 107 23.69 -4.37 -18.48
C ASP A 107 22.25 -4.78 -18.14
N THR A 108 21.81 -4.55 -16.89
CA THR A 108 20.45 -4.79 -16.41
C THR A 108 19.94 -3.56 -15.65
N LEU A 109 18.70 -3.15 -15.94
CA LEU A 109 18.02 -2.06 -15.26
C LEU A 109 16.79 -2.59 -14.50
N ILE A 110 16.64 -2.19 -13.22
CA ILE A 110 15.51 -2.57 -12.39
C ILE A 110 14.80 -1.31 -11.92
N LEU A 111 13.53 -1.16 -12.31
CA LEU A 111 12.70 0.00 -12.02
C LEU A 111 11.82 -0.25 -10.78
N SER A 112 12.13 0.42 -9.68
CA SER A 112 11.36 0.39 -8.43
C SER A 112 11.15 1.79 -7.84
N PRO A 113 10.79 2.81 -8.66
CA PRO A 113 10.70 4.19 -8.20
C PRO A 113 9.48 4.45 -7.31
N GLY A 114 8.57 3.47 -7.19
CA GLY A 114 7.35 3.58 -6.41
C GLY A 114 6.30 4.48 -7.06
N ALA A 115 5.60 5.25 -6.22
CA ALA A 115 4.55 6.18 -6.62
C ALA A 115 4.76 7.54 -5.95
N SER A 116 4.20 8.60 -6.53
CA SER A 116 4.12 9.94 -5.93
C SER A 116 2.74 10.17 -5.33
N ALA A 117 2.67 10.94 -4.26
CA ALA A 117 1.41 11.43 -3.73
C ALA A 117 0.78 12.44 -4.69
N ASN A 118 -0.53 12.34 -4.87
CA ASN A 118 -1.29 13.41 -5.51
C ASN A 118 -1.37 14.60 -4.55
N ARG A 119 -1.31 15.82 -5.11
CA ARG A 119 -1.49 17.04 -4.36
C ARG A 119 -2.74 17.79 -4.81
N LEU A 120 -3.33 18.50 -3.88
CA LEU A 120 -4.33 19.52 -4.17
C LEU A 120 -3.61 20.82 -4.62
N ASN A 121 -4.24 21.58 -5.49
CA ASN A 121 -3.69 22.87 -5.94
C ASN A 121 -3.95 23.97 -4.91
N THR A 122 -3.69 23.69 -3.64
CA THR A 122 -3.92 24.64 -2.54
C THR A 122 -2.81 25.68 -2.42
N HIS A 123 -1.59 25.38 -2.92
CA HIS A 123 -0.40 26.22 -2.82
C HIS A 123 -0.16 26.77 -1.40
N SER A 124 -0.40 25.94 -0.37
CA SER A 124 -0.40 26.36 1.02
C SER A 124 0.80 25.77 1.78
N ASP A 125 1.45 26.59 2.61
CA ASP A 125 2.60 26.20 3.46
C ASP A 125 2.20 25.30 4.64
N ILE A 126 0.90 25.18 4.94
CA ILE A 126 0.39 24.27 5.99
C ILE A 126 -0.10 22.92 5.42
N SER A 127 0.10 22.68 4.12
CA SER A 127 -0.42 21.48 3.43
C SER A 127 0.68 20.50 3.10
N PHE A 128 0.52 19.25 3.56
CA PHE A 128 1.50 18.18 3.48
C PHE A 128 0.92 16.90 2.92
N THR A 129 1.80 16.07 2.34
CA THR A 129 1.53 14.68 1.98
C THR A 129 2.36 13.76 2.86
N VAL A 130 1.99 12.48 2.95
CA VAL A 130 2.75 11.46 3.68
C VAL A 130 3.21 10.40 2.68
N ARG A 131 4.46 10.49 2.24
CA ARG A 131 5.02 9.56 1.25
C ARG A 131 6.36 8.95 1.68
N ASN A 132 7.24 9.74 2.28
CA ASN A 132 8.56 9.32 2.71
C ASN A 132 8.84 9.76 4.16
N LEU A 133 10.01 9.41 4.67
CA LEU A 133 10.37 9.73 6.04
C LEU A 133 10.62 11.23 6.23
N GLU A 134 11.13 11.91 5.22
CA GLU A 134 11.37 13.37 5.26
C GLU A 134 10.06 14.16 5.33
N ASP A 135 9.03 13.78 4.54
CA ASP A 135 7.67 14.34 4.66
C ASP A 135 7.16 14.21 6.10
N THR A 136 7.35 13.05 6.69
CA THR A 136 6.86 12.72 8.04
C THR A 136 7.57 13.54 9.11
N GLU A 137 8.89 13.70 9.00
CA GLU A 137 9.70 14.53 9.91
C GLU A 137 9.37 16.01 9.75
N THR A 138 9.07 16.45 8.53
CA THR A 138 8.61 17.81 8.26
C THR A 138 7.28 18.08 8.97
N ILE A 139 6.33 17.16 8.87
CA ILE A 139 5.04 17.25 9.56
C ILE A 139 5.24 17.25 11.07
N ASP A 140 6.05 16.35 11.61
CA ASP A 140 6.33 16.25 13.04
C ASP A 140 6.96 17.54 13.59
N THR A 141 7.97 18.05 12.88
CA THR A 141 8.64 19.32 13.19
C THR A 141 7.68 20.49 13.12
N PHE A 142 6.83 20.53 12.09
CA PHE A 142 5.83 21.59 11.93
C PHE A 142 4.84 21.59 13.09
N ILE A 143 4.24 20.45 13.42
CA ILE A 143 3.30 20.33 14.54
C ILE A 143 3.95 20.79 15.86
N THR A 144 5.20 20.38 16.10
CA THR A 144 5.91 20.69 17.33
C THR A 144 6.25 22.17 17.45
N ASN A 145 6.79 22.77 16.37
CA ASN A 145 7.27 24.16 16.39
C ASN A 145 6.12 25.17 16.39
N THR A 146 5.05 24.89 15.65
CA THR A 146 3.88 25.79 15.58
C THR A 146 2.88 25.55 16.70
N LYS A 147 3.04 24.43 17.46
CA LYS A 147 2.08 23.96 18.46
C LYS A 147 0.68 23.78 17.83
N ALA A 148 0.65 23.20 16.63
CA ALA A 148 -0.58 22.99 15.88
C ALA A 148 -1.61 22.24 16.72
N GLN A 149 -2.84 22.69 16.72
CA GLN A 149 -3.96 22.10 17.47
C GLN A 149 -5.07 21.58 16.56
N ARG A 150 -5.30 22.21 15.41
CA ARG A 150 -6.37 21.83 14.50
C ARG A 150 -5.83 21.33 13.17
N ALA A 151 -6.17 20.08 12.83
CA ALA A 151 -5.75 19.43 11.61
C ALA A 151 -6.94 19.14 10.69
N LEU A 152 -6.74 19.35 9.38
CA LEU A 152 -7.66 18.92 8.34
C LEU A 152 -7.05 17.72 7.60
N VAL A 153 -7.74 16.58 7.58
CA VAL A 153 -7.36 15.41 6.78
C VAL A 153 -8.27 15.31 5.57
N VAL A 154 -7.68 15.30 4.38
CA VAL A 154 -8.40 15.24 3.10
C VAL A 154 -8.19 13.91 2.43
N GLY A 155 -9.29 13.21 2.09
CA GLY A 155 -9.26 11.91 1.44
C GLY A 155 -9.75 10.79 2.36
N ALA A 156 -9.98 9.61 1.80
CA ALA A 156 -10.55 8.48 2.52
C ALA A 156 -9.91 7.12 2.15
N GLY A 157 -8.65 7.15 1.78
CA GLY A 157 -7.80 5.97 1.63
C GLY A 157 -7.18 5.53 2.95
N TYR A 158 -6.42 4.44 2.95
CA TYR A 158 -5.75 3.90 4.15
C TYR A 158 -4.85 4.93 4.85
N ILE A 159 -4.01 5.64 4.07
CA ILE A 159 -3.13 6.68 4.62
C ILE A 159 -3.94 7.75 5.37
N SER A 160 -5.06 8.20 4.78
CA SER A 160 -5.91 9.21 5.43
C SER A 160 -6.50 8.70 6.74
N LEU A 161 -6.98 7.46 6.78
CA LEU A 161 -7.54 6.85 7.99
C LEU A 161 -6.49 6.69 9.08
N GLU A 162 -5.31 6.15 8.72
CA GLU A 162 -4.20 5.97 9.67
C GLU A 162 -3.66 7.30 10.19
N VAL A 163 -3.50 8.31 9.32
CA VAL A 163 -3.03 9.64 9.74
C VAL A 163 -4.09 10.33 10.61
N LEU A 164 -5.38 10.21 10.27
CA LEU A 164 -6.47 10.75 11.09
C LEU A 164 -6.42 10.18 12.51
N GLU A 165 -6.36 8.85 12.65
CA GLU A 165 -6.23 8.17 13.94
C GLU A 165 -5.01 8.67 14.71
N ASN A 166 -3.87 8.78 14.05
CA ASN A 166 -2.60 9.12 14.68
C ASN A 166 -2.51 10.61 15.07
N LEU A 167 -3.06 11.54 14.28
CA LEU A 167 -3.17 12.94 14.66
C LEU A 167 -4.12 13.13 15.84
N HIS A 168 -5.25 12.43 15.85
CA HIS A 168 -6.18 12.42 16.98
C HIS A 168 -5.52 11.83 18.24
N HIS A 169 -4.77 10.74 18.11
CA HIS A 169 -4.01 10.13 19.21
C HIS A 169 -2.94 11.10 19.78
N ARG A 170 -2.33 11.90 18.92
CA ARG A 170 -1.40 12.97 19.29
C ARG A 170 -2.07 14.16 19.98
N GLY A 171 -3.39 14.21 20.04
CA GLY A 171 -4.17 15.24 20.74
C GLY A 171 -4.61 16.42 19.88
N LEU A 172 -4.51 16.34 18.55
CA LEU A 172 -5.05 17.37 17.68
C LEU A 172 -6.57 17.24 17.52
N ASP A 173 -7.26 18.37 17.38
CA ASP A 173 -8.64 18.44 16.91
C ASP A 173 -8.67 18.20 15.41
N VAL A 174 -9.15 17.02 15.00
CA VAL A 174 -9.10 16.59 13.61
C VAL A 174 -10.46 16.76 12.95
N THR A 175 -10.46 17.43 11.80
CA THR A 175 -11.58 17.44 10.86
C THR A 175 -11.23 16.57 9.65
N TRP A 176 -12.14 15.69 9.25
CA TRP A 176 -11.98 14.82 8.09
C TRP A 176 -12.94 15.19 6.97
N ILE A 177 -12.43 15.38 5.76
CA ILE A 177 -13.27 15.62 4.59
C ILE A 177 -12.99 14.65 3.46
N HIS A 178 -14.02 14.34 2.69
CA HIS A 178 -13.88 13.59 1.45
C HIS A 178 -14.91 14.03 0.40
N ARG A 179 -14.48 14.05 -0.86
CA ARG A 179 -15.27 14.50 -2.01
C ARG A 179 -16.51 13.65 -2.34
N SER A 180 -16.67 12.49 -1.71
CA SER A 180 -17.82 11.60 -1.89
C SER A 180 -18.13 10.85 -0.60
N THR A 181 -19.25 10.15 -0.56
CA THR A 181 -19.59 9.22 0.54
C THR A 181 -18.88 7.87 0.44
N ASN A 182 -18.19 7.60 -0.67
CA ASN A 182 -17.53 6.32 -0.93
C ASN A 182 -16.13 6.30 -0.31
N ILE A 183 -16.05 5.98 0.96
CA ILE A 183 -14.81 5.88 1.74
C ILE A 183 -14.20 4.48 1.63
N ASN A 184 -12.88 4.37 1.83
CA ASN A 184 -12.15 3.10 1.86
C ASN A 184 -12.58 2.13 0.74
N LYS A 185 -12.25 2.48 -0.51
CA LYS A 185 -12.71 1.78 -1.72
C LYS A 185 -12.32 0.30 -1.84
N LEU A 186 -11.50 -0.22 -0.94
CA LEU A 186 -11.13 -1.64 -0.88
C LEU A 186 -12.13 -2.46 -0.03
N MET A 187 -13.00 -1.78 0.72
CA MET A 187 -14.12 -2.39 1.44
C MET A 187 -15.46 -2.11 0.75
N ASP A 188 -16.43 -2.97 1.00
CA ASP A 188 -17.81 -2.72 0.63
C ASP A 188 -18.34 -1.55 1.46
N GLN A 189 -19.12 -0.65 0.85
CA GLN A 189 -19.43 0.64 1.47
C GLN A 189 -20.21 0.52 2.77
N ASP A 190 -21.17 -0.40 2.84
CA ASP A 190 -21.93 -0.68 4.06
C ASP A 190 -21.10 -1.31 5.20
N MET A 191 -19.98 -1.97 4.85
CA MET A 191 -19.04 -2.51 5.83
C MET A 191 -18.10 -1.44 6.41
N ASN A 192 -18.10 -0.22 5.89
CA ASN A 192 -17.34 0.91 6.44
C ASN A 192 -18.07 1.61 7.61
N GLN A 193 -19.31 1.23 7.98
CA GLN A 193 -20.04 1.86 9.06
C GLN A 193 -19.26 1.95 10.38
N PRO A 194 -18.47 0.94 10.80
CA PRO A 194 -17.66 1.03 12.01
C PRO A 194 -16.61 2.15 12.01
N ILE A 195 -16.16 2.63 10.82
CA ILE A 195 -15.30 3.82 10.73
C ILE A 195 -16.07 5.05 11.19
N ILE A 196 -17.31 5.19 10.72
CA ILE A 196 -18.17 6.34 11.06
C ILE A 196 -18.53 6.30 12.54
N ASP A 197 -18.91 5.12 13.06
CA ASP A 197 -19.26 4.93 14.47
C ASP A 197 -18.09 5.31 15.40
N GLU A 198 -16.86 4.96 15.04
CA GLU A 198 -15.65 5.31 15.81
C GLU A 198 -15.34 6.82 15.74
N ILE A 199 -15.58 7.46 14.61
CA ILE A 199 -15.42 8.91 14.43
C ILE A 199 -16.44 9.67 15.29
N GLU A 200 -17.72 9.27 15.25
CA GLU A 200 -18.79 9.89 16.04
C GLU A 200 -18.58 9.69 17.54
N LYS A 201 -18.19 8.48 17.95
CA LYS A 201 -17.87 8.16 19.35
C LYS A 201 -16.75 9.04 19.92
N ARG A 202 -15.81 9.48 19.08
CA ARG A 202 -14.68 10.33 19.49
C ARG A 202 -14.90 11.82 19.25
N ASN A 203 -16.11 12.20 18.80
CA ASN A 203 -16.47 13.57 18.44
C ASN A 203 -15.55 14.18 17.37
N ILE A 204 -15.00 13.36 16.46
CA ILE A 204 -14.21 13.82 15.34
C ILE A 204 -15.16 14.40 14.28
N THR A 205 -14.90 15.62 13.84
CA THR A 205 -15.70 16.26 12.79
C THR A 205 -15.43 15.60 11.46
N TYR A 206 -16.48 15.22 10.70
CA TYR A 206 -16.33 14.74 9.33
C TYR A 206 -17.36 15.36 8.37
N ARG A 207 -16.97 15.51 7.10
CA ARG A 207 -17.87 16.01 6.04
C ARG A 207 -17.58 15.27 4.74
N PHE A 208 -18.62 14.65 4.20
CA PHE A 208 -18.59 14.01 2.89
C PHE A 208 -19.23 14.92 1.84
N ASN A 209 -18.90 14.69 0.56
CA ASN A 209 -19.23 15.55 -0.57
C ASN A 209 -18.69 16.97 -0.37
N GLU A 210 -17.49 17.07 0.23
CA GLU A 210 -16.83 18.32 0.55
C GLU A 210 -15.39 18.31 0.02
N GLU A 211 -14.97 19.40 -0.58
CA GLU A 211 -13.62 19.61 -1.09
C GLU A 211 -13.10 20.99 -0.66
N ILE A 212 -11.78 21.17 -0.68
CA ILE A 212 -11.16 22.48 -0.49
C ILE A 212 -11.34 23.27 -1.78
N SER A 213 -11.92 24.46 -1.68
CA SER A 213 -12.02 25.42 -2.77
C SER A 213 -10.81 26.36 -2.81
N HIS A 214 -10.38 26.84 -1.63
CA HIS A 214 -9.27 27.79 -1.52
C HIS A 214 -8.63 27.70 -0.13
N VAL A 215 -7.31 27.98 -0.06
CA VAL A 215 -6.57 28.12 1.20
C VAL A 215 -5.82 29.46 1.18
N ASN A 216 -5.97 30.25 2.24
CA ASN A 216 -5.27 31.50 2.44
C ASN A 216 -4.67 31.53 3.86
N GLY A 217 -3.37 31.28 3.98
CA GLY A 217 -2.71 31.05 5.27
C GLY A 217 -3.36 29.89 6.01
N HIS A 218 -3.95 30.15 7.18
CA HIS A 218 -4.67 29.15 7.97
C HIS A 218 -6.16 29.01 7.60
N GLU A 219 -6.70 29.96 6.84
CA GLU A 219 -8.12 29.98 6.45
C GLU A 219 -8.38 29.05 5.26
N VAL A 220 -9.27 28.08 5.46
CA VAL A 220 -9.70 27.11 4.45
C VAL A 220 -11.15 27.38 4.08
N THR A 221 -11.38 27.67 2.80
CA THR A 221 -12.72 27.78 2.21
C THR A 221 -13.07 26.45 1.54
N PHE A 222 -14.23 25.92 1.88
CA PHE A 222 -14.77 24.68 1.31
C PHE A 222 -15.72 24.95 0.14
N THR A 223 -16.00 23.92 -0.66
CA THR A 223 -16.95 23.98 -1.78
C THR A 223 -18.37 24.31 -1.35
N SER A 224 -18.75 23.97 -0.11
CA SER A 224 -20.02 24.39 0.51
C SER A 224 -20.12 25.90 0.81
N GLY A 225 -19.01 26.63 0.67
CA GLY A 225 -18.90 28.03 1.08
C GLY A 225 -18.54 28.24 2.57
N LYS A 226 -18.43 27.16 3.34
CA LYS A 226 -17.98 27.24 4.74
C LYS A 226 -16.51 27.65 4.80
N VAL A 227 -16.17 28.48 5.80
CA VAL A 227 -14.80 28.94 6.04
C VAL A 227 -14.38 28.56 7.45
N GLU A 228 -13.23 27.94 7.59
CA GLU A 228 -12.65 27.55 8.89
C GLU A 228 -11.13 27.69 8.89
N ASN A 229 -10.56 27.82 10.09
CA ASN A 229 -9.11 27.88 10.27
C ASN A 229 -8.56 26.51 10.70
N PHE A 230 -7.42 26.14 10.08
CA PHE A 230 -6.64 24.96 10.42
C PHE A 230 -5.17 25.32 10.54
N ASP A 231 -4.45 24.59 11.40
CA ASP A 231 -3.01 24.77 11.56
C ASP A 231 -2.26 23.84 10.60
N LEU A 232 -2.88 22.72 10.20
CA LEU A 232 -2.27 21.67 9.40
C LEU A 232 -3.29 21.05 8.44
N ILE A 233 -2.89 20.78 7.20
CA ILE A 233 -3.68 20.04 6.20
C ILE A 233 -2.87 18.81 5.77
N ILE A 234 -3.46 17.62 5.85
CA ILE A 234 -2.87 16.39 5.29
C ILE A 234 -3.66 15.95 4.06
N GLU A 235 -2.98 15.92 2.93
CA GLU A 235 -3.54 15.54 1.63
C GLU A 235 -3.37 14.05 1.37
N GLY A 236 -4.38 13.25 1.71
CA GLY A 236 -4.44 11.80 1.43
C GLY A 236 -5.30 11.47 0.20
N VAL A 237 -5.14 12.21 -0.90
CA VAL A 237 -6.01 12.16 -2.09
C VAL A 237 -5.57 11.15 -3.15
N GLY A 238 -4.74 10.18 -2.76
CA GLY A 238 -4.28 9.08 -3.60
C GLY A 238 -2.86 9.27 -4.13
N THR A 239 -2.45 8.35 -4.99
CA THR A 239 -1.11 8.29 -5.56
C THR A 239 -1.17 8.00 -7.06
N HIS A 240 -0.08 8.31 -7.77
CA HIS A 240 0.15 7.91 -9.15
C HIS A 240 1.56 7.32 -9.28
N PRO A 241 1.81 6.41 -10.25
CA PRO A 241 3.13 5.80 -10.43
C PRO A 241 4.18 6.85 -10.77
N TYR A 242 5.38 6.73 -10.17
CA TYR A 242 6.49 7.63 -10.48
C TYR A 242 7.17 7.15 -11.77
N SER A 243 6.58 7.46 -12.93
CA SER A 243 6.98 6.91 -14.23
C SER A 243 7.26 7.96 -15.30
N GLN A 244 7.26 9.26 -14.95
CA GLN A 244 7.45 10.32 -15.95
C GLN A 244 8.79 10.21 -16.70
N PHE A 245 9.88 9.88 -15.99
CA PHE A 245 11.22 9.73 -16.58
C PHE A 245 11.33 8.51 -17.51
N ILE A 246 10.43 7.54 -17.38
CA ILE A 246 10.40 6.33 -18.21
C ILE A 246 9.93 6.64 -19.63
N LYS A 247 9.15 7.73 -19.82
CA LYS A 247 8.66 8.16 -21.14
C LYS A 247 9.75 8.52 -22.13
N SER A 248 10.98 8.70 -21.67
CA SER A 248 12.16 8.91 -22.53
C SER A 248 12.67 7.63 -23.19
N SER A 249 12.12 6.47 -22.84
CA SER A 249 12.51 5.14 -23.32
C SER A 249 11.38 4.46 -24.09
N ASN A 250 11.68 3.29 -24.66
CA ASN A 250 10.71 2.41 -25.31
C ASN A 250 9.96 1.48 -24.32
N VAL A 251 10.12 1.66 -23.00
CA VAL A 251 9.36 0.91 -22.00
C VAL A 251 7.88 1.31 -22.09
N ILE A 252 7.01 0.32 -22.27
CA ILE A 252 5.57 0.54 -22.41
C ILE A 252 4.97 0.93 -21.07
N LEU A 253 4.16 1.99 -21.08
CA LEU A 253 3.30 2.39 -19.97
C LEU A 253 1.83 2.23 -20.38
N ASN A 254 0.98 1.79 -19.46
CA ASN A 254 -0.47 1.81 -19.69
C ASN A 254 -1.04 3.25 -19.55
N ASP A 255 -2.33 3.44 -19.85
CA ASP A 255 -3.00 4.77 -19.82
C ASP A 255 -2.93 5.47 -18.45
N LYS A 256 -2.66 4.72 -17.37
CA LYS A 256 -2.52 5.24 -16.01
C LYS A 256 -1.06 5.44 -15.60
N GLY A 257 -0.11 5.21 -16.51
CA GLY A 257 1.33 5.37 -16.27
C GLY A 257 2.00 4.21 -15.54
N TYR A 258 1.34 3.07 -15.36
CA TYR A 258 1.97 1.86 -14.79
C TYR A 258 2.71 1.07 -15.86
N ILE A 259 3.78 0.38 -15.45
CA ILE A 259 4.55 -0.53 -16.30
C ILE A 259 3.89 -1.92 -16.28
N PRO A 260 3.36 -2.42 -17.41
CA PRO A 260 2.96 -3.82 -17.52
C PRO A 260 4.18 -4.73 -17.43
N VAL A 261 4.13 -5.76 -16.59
CA VAL A 261 5.19 -6.75 -16.45
C VAL A 261 4.66 -8.16 -16.66
N ASN A 262 5.54 -9.04 -17.15
CA ASN A 262 5.26 -10.46 -17.28
C ASN A 262 5.41 -11.20 -15.93
N HIS A 263 5.26 -12.53 -15.94
CA HIS A 263 5.39 -13.39 -14.76
C HIS A 263 6.79 -13.37 -14.11
N ASN A 264 7.79 -12.81 -14.80
CA ASN A 264 9.16 -12.67 -14.30
C ASN A 264 9.48 -11.24 -13.86
N PHE A 265 8.48 -10.35 -13.81
CA PHE A 265 8.64 -8.92 -13.57
C PHE A 265 9.48 -8.20 -14.66
N GLN A 266 9.60 -8.79 -15.84
CA GLN A 266 10.28 -8.22 -16.98
C GLN A 266 9.30 -7.32 -17.76
N THR A 267 9.79 -6.19 -18.25
CA THR A 267 9.03 -5.27 -19.11
C THR A 267 9.00 -5.80 -20.56
N ASN A 268 8.55 -4.99 -21.51
CA ASN A 268 8.67 -5.29 -22.93
C ASN A 268 10.13 -5.27 -23.44
N ILE A 269 11.07 -4.76 -22.64
CA ILE A 269 12.50 -4.72 -22.96
C ILE A 269 13.22 -5.80 -22.14
N PRO A 270 13.97 -6.74 -22.79
CA PRO A 270 14.46 -7.96 -22.14
C PRO A 270 15.36 -7.77 -20.93
N ASN A 271 16.18 -6.70 -20.90
CA ASN A 271 17.10 -6.41 -19.80
C ASN A 271 16.57 -5.35 -18.83
N ILE A 272 15.28 -4.98 -18.93
CA ILE A 272 14.63 -4.04 -18.03
C ILE A 272 13.49 -4.74 -17.27
N TYR A 273 13.60 -4.73 -15.95
CA TYR A 273 12.63 -5.27 -14.99
C TYR A 273 11.96 -4.14 -14.23
N ALA A 274 10.77 -4.40 -13.68
CA ALA A 274 10.08 -3.44 -12.82
C ALA A 274 9.33 -4.14 -11.69
N LEU A 275 9.23 -3.50 -10.51
CA LEU A 275 8.53 -4.03 -9.34
C LEU A 275 8.01 -2.92 -8.41
N GLY A 276 7.13 -3.28 -7.49
CA GLY A 276 6.55 -2.35 -6.51
C GLY A 276 5.38 -1.54 -7.06
N ASP A 277 5.17 -0.35 -6.53
CA ASP A 277 3.97 0.46 -6.79
C ASP A 277 3.86 0.98 -8.23
N VAL A 278 4.95 0.92 -9.00
CA VAL A 278 5.00 1.42 -10.39
C VAL A 278 4.41 0.45 -11.42
N ILE A 279 4.18 -0.83 -11.04
CA ILE A 279 3.77 -1.88 -11.98
C ILE A 279 2.28 -2.15 -12.01
N THR A 280 1.84 -2.76 -13.11
CA THR A 280 0.60 -3.54 -13.19
C THR A 280 0.94 -4.98 -13.58
N SER A 281 0.22 -5.94 -12.97
CA SER A 281 0.33 -7.37 -13.23
C SER A 281 -1.07 -7.97 -13.29
N HIS A 282 -1.33 -9.13 -12.69
CA HIS A 282 -2.61 -9.83 -12.74
C HIS A 282 -3.03 -10.39 -11.39
N TYR A 283 -4.33 -10.65 -11.22
CA TYR A 283 -4.81 -11.47 -10.11
C TYR A 283 -4.51 -12.94 -10.36
N ARG A 284 -4.27 -13.70 -9.28
CA ARG A 284 -3.97 -15.13 -9.33
C ARG A 284 -5.20 -16.00 -9.62
N HIS A 285 -6.33 -15.63 -9.07
CA HIS A 285 -7.55 -16.44 -9.01
C HIS A 285 -8.61 -16.03 -10.07
N VAL A 286 -8.41 -14.89 -10.74
CA VAL A 286 -9.28 -14.39 -11.80
C VAL A 286 -8.47 -13.77 -12.94
N ASN A 287 -9.02 -13.75 -14.13
CA ASN A 287 -8.35 -13.18 -15.31
C ASN A 287 -8.60 -11.67 -15.42
N LEU A 288 -8.04 -10.90 -14.49
CA LEU A 288 -8.08 -9.44 -14.51
C LEU A 288 -6.70 -8.84 -14.19
N PRO A 289 -6.41 -7.65 -14.75
CA PRO A 289 -5.23 -6.88 -14.32
C PRO A 289 -5.31 -6.51 -12.85
N ALA A 290 -4.17 -6.50 -12.17
CA ALA A 290 -4.07 -6.14 -10.76
C ALA A 290 -3.05 -5.04 -10.51
N GLN A 291 -3.42 -4.06 -9.71
CA GLN A 291 -2.56 -3.03 -9.16
C GLN A 291 -2.67 -3.11 -7.64
N VAL A 292 -1.65 -3.66 -7.01
CA VAL A 292 -1.61 -3.93 -5.56
C VAL A 292 -0.35 -3.30 -4.98
N PRO A 293 -0.40 -1.99 -4.62
CA PRO A 293 0.76 -1.24 -4.12
C PRO A 293 1.02 -1.58 -2.64
N LEU A 294 1.45 -2.81 -2.39
CA LEU A 294 1.74 -3.35 -1.06
C LEU A 294 3.13 -4.00 -1.03
N ALA A 295 3.78 -3.93 0.13
CA ALA A 295 5.15 -4.37 0.34
C ALA A 295 5.39 -5.83 -0.05
N TRP A 296 4.44 -6.74 0.23
CA TRP A 296 4.59 -8.17 -0.13
C TRP A 296 4.86 -8.37 -1.61
N GLY A 297 4.11 -7.68 -2.49
CA GLY A 297 4.29 -7.77 -3.94
C GLY A 297 5.67 -7.31 -4.40
N ALA A 298 6.17 -6.22 -3.81
CA ALA A 298 7.51 -5.72 -4.07
C ALA A 298 8.60 -6.71 -3.60
N HIS A 299 8.47 -7.28 -2.40
CA HIS A 299 9.41 -8.28 -1.89
C HIS A 299 9.38 -9.57 -2.71
N ARG A 300 8.20 -10.04 -3.13
CA ARG A 300 8.08 -11.23 -3.97
C ARG A 300 8.69 -11.01 -5.34
N GLY A 301 8.43 -9.84 -5.97
CA GLY A 301 9.03 -9.44 -7.23
C GLY A 301 10.56 -9.38 -7.16
N ALA A 302 11.09 -8.80 -6.10
CA ALA A 302 12.52 -8.77 -5.83
C ALA A 302 13.17 -10.17 -5.81
N SER A 303 12.52 -11.13 -5.15
CA SER A 303 13.02 -12.51 -5.11
C SER A 303 12.98 -13.18 -6.49
N ILE A 304 11.89 -12.97 -7.25
CA ILE A 304 11.75 -13.57 -8.59
C ILE A 304 12.79 -12.98 -9.56
N ILE A 305 12.97 -11.66 -9.57
CA ILE A 305 13.98 -11.01 -10.42
C ILE A 305 15.37 -11.55 -10.10
N ALA A 306 15.72 -11.68 -8.82
CA ALA A 306 17.02 -12.22 -8.42
C ALA A 306 17.24 -13.67 -8.91
N GLU A 307 16.22 -14.51 -8.81
CA GLU A 307 16.27 -15.90 -9.33
C GLU A 307 16.40 -15.91 -10.86
N GLN A 308 15.65 -15.08 -11.59
CA GLN A 308 15.76 -14.97 -13.05
C GLN A 308 17.18 -14.55 -13.47
N LEU A 309 17.76 -13.55 -12.82
CA LEU A 309 19.12 -13.07 -13.12
C LEU A 309 20.21 -14.09 -12.76
N SER A 310 19.95 -14.99 -11.80
CA SER A 310 20.85 -16.10 -11.48
C SER A 310 20.72 -17.31 -12.42
N GLY A 311 19.84 -17.24 -13.42
CA GLY A 311 19.58 -18.33 -14.37
C GLY A 311 18.52 -19.34 -13.91
N ASN A 312 17.88 -19.15 -12.76
CA ASN A 312 16.78 -20.01 -12.31
C ASN A 312 15.43 -19.55 -12.88
N SER A 313 15.11 -19.99 -14.09
CA SER A 313 13.89 -19.62 -14.81
C SER A 313 12.64 -20.42 -14.38
N SER A 314 12.74 -21.31 -13.40
CA SER A 314 11.60 -22.15 -12.97
C SER A 314 10.63 -21.42 -12.02
N ILE A 315 11.05 -20.30 -11.43
CA ILE A 315 10.27 -19.54 -10.46
C ILE A 315 9.59 -18.35 -11.14
N HIS A 316 8.26 -18.34 -11.09
CA HIS A 316 7.44 -17.32 -11.70
C HIS A 316 6.45 -16.71 -10.71
N PHE A 317 6.02 -15.48 -10.99
CA PHE A 317 4.95 -14.85 -10.25
C PHE A 317 3.59 -15.42 -10.66
N LYS A 318 2.83 -15.88 -9.68
CA LYS A 318 1.51 -16.49 -9.91
C LYS A 318 0.35 -15.50 -9.82
N GLY A 319 0.63 -14.22 -9.64
CA GLY A 319 -0.36 -13.15 -9.50
C GLY A 319 -0.65 -12.77 -8.06
N TYR A 320 -1.36 -11.66 -7.91
CA TYR A 320 -1.80 -11.12 -6.62
C TYR A 320 -3.12 -11.77 -6.18
N LEU A 321 -3.34 -11.87 -4.87
CA LEU A 321 -4.65 -12.15 -4.30
C LEU A 321 -5.40 -10.85 -3.93
N GLY A 322 -4.71 -9.74 -3.77
CA GLY A 322 -5.31 -8.46 -3.42
C GLY A 322 -5.62 -8.33 -1.92
N ASN A 323 -4.85 -9.02 -1.06
CA ASN A 323 -4.97 -8.87 0.38
C ASN A 323 -4.71 -7.44 0.83
N ASN A 324 -5.55 -6.94 1.71
CA ASN A 324 -5.35 -5.67 2.38
C ASN A 324 -5.97 -5.70 3.78
N ILE A 325 -5.40 -4.90 4.66
CA ILE A 325 -5.84 -4.75 6.05
C ILE A 325 -5.52 -3.34 6.54
N VAL A 326 -6.42 -2.76 7.30
CA VAL A 326 -6.20 -1.51 8.02
C VAL A 326 -6.79 -1.61 9.43
N LYS A 327 -6.05 -1.09 10.39
CA LYS A 327 -6.55 -0.82 11.73
C LYS A 327 -7.06 0.62 11.77
N PHE A 328 -8.26 0.82 12.30
CA PHE A 328 -8.82 2.14 12.57
C PHE A 328 -9.43 2.15 13.96
N PHE A 329 -8.76 2.81 14.87
CA PHE A 329 -9.04 2.74 16.32
C PHE A 329 -9.14 1.29 16.81
N ASP A 330 -10.33 0.90 17.29
CA ASP A 330 -10.55 -0.45 17.81
C ASP A 330 -10.87 -1.49 16.73
N TYR A 331 -11.15 -1.06 15.50
CA TYR A 331 -11.58 -1.94 14.42
C TYR A 331 -10.44 -2.34 13.47
N THR A 332 -10.55 -3.56 12.99
CA THR A 332 -9.79 -4.09 11.86
C THR A 332 -10.72 -4.27 10.68
N LEU A 333 -10.36 -3.68 9.54
CA LEU A 333 -11.03 -3.87 8.26
C LEU A 333 -10.04 -4.59 7.34
N ALA A 334 -10.42 -5.76 6.84
CA ALA A 334 -9.56 -6.57 6.00
C ALA A 334 -10.34 -7.12 4.81
N SER A 335 -9.69 -7.28 3.67
CA SER A 335 -10.30 -7.92 2.50
C SER A 335 -9.26 -8.64 1.64
N VAL A 336 -9.73 -9.58 0.82
CA VAL A 336 -8.97 -10.32 -0.17
C VAL A 336 -9.79 -10.50 -1.45
N GLY A 337 -9.12 -10.67 -2.56
CA GLY A 337 -9.75 -10.83 -3.85
C GLY A 337 -9.84 -9.52 -4.63
N ILE A 338 -10.73 -9.50 -5.62
CA ILE A 338 -10.95 -8.34 -6.47
C ILE A 338 -11.55 -7.15 -5.70
N LYS A 339 -11.40 -5.94 -6.23
CA LYS A 339 -11.98 -4.74 -5.62
C LYS A 339 -13.52 -4.74 -5.80
N PRO A 340 -14.29 -4.08 -4.93
CA PRO A 340 -15.75 -4.03 -5.04
C PRO A 340 -16.26 -3.57 -6.42
N ASN A 341 -15.60 -2.59 -7.03
CA ASN A 341 -15.97 -2.08 -8.34
C ASN A 341 -15.64 -3.03 -9.52
N GLU A 342 -14.85 -4.07 -9.28
CA GLU A 342 -14.49 -5.11 -10.26
C GLU A 342 -15.51 -6.25 -10.28
N LEU A 343 -16.34 -6.41 -9.24
CA LEU A 343 -17.41 -7.42 -9.16
C LEU A 343 -18.36 -7.38 -10.36
N LYS A 344 -18.59 -6.22 -10.96
CA LYS A 344 -19.40 -6.05 -12.17
C LYS A 344 -18.94 -6.88 -13.37
N ASN A 345 -17.72 -7.42 -13.35
CA ASN A 345 -17.18 -8.27 -14.41
C ASN A 345 -17.54 -9.77 -14.24
N PHE A 346 -18.25 -10.12 -13.17
CA PHE A 346 -18.59 -11.50 -12.81
C PHE A 346 -20.09 -11.66 -12.60
N ASP A 347 -20.62 -12.83 -12.92
CA ASP A 347 -21.89 -13.30 -12.38
C ASP A 347 -21.61 -14.00 -11.06
N TYR A 348 -22.02 -13.38 -9.97
CA TYR A 348 -21.65 -13.78 -8.61
C TYR A 348 -22.83 -13.84 -7.68
N ASP A 349 -22.68 -14.64 -6.64
CA ASP A 349 -23.51 -14.61 -5.44
C ASP A 349 -22.69 -14.12 -4.25
N MET A 350 -23.39 -13.73 -3.19
CA MET A 350 -22.79 -13.22 -1.97
C MET A 350 -23.49 -13.79 -0.76
N VAL A 351 -22.68 -14.19 0.24
CA VAL A 351 -23.15 -14.61 1.54
C VAL A 351 -22.44 -13.80 2.64
N GLU A 352 -23.19 -13.40 3.65
CA GLU A 352 -22.62 -12.72 4.81
C GLU A 352 -23.08 -13.34 6.13
N VAL A 353 -22.20 -13.21 7.13
CA VAL A 353 -22.44 -13.62 8.52
C VAL A 353 -22.01 -12.49 9.45
N LYS A 354 -22.91 -12.14 10.36
CA LYS A 354 -22.64 -11.23 11.48
C LYS A 354 -22.81 -12.02 12.79
N GLN A 355 -21.71 -12.22 13.50
CA GLN A 355 -21.68 -13.01 14.74
C GLN A 355 -20.55 -12.51 15.64
N GLY A 356 -20.53 -12.91 16.91
CA GLY A 356 -19.38 -12.65 17.78
C GLY A 356 -18.09 -13.27 17.20
N ALA A 357 -16.97 -12.63 17.42
CA ALA A 357 -15.68 -13.10 16.92
C ALA A 357 -15.24 -14.44 17.53
N HIS A 358 -15.74 -14.76 18.73
CA HIS A 358 -15.46 -15.98 19.49
C HIS A 358 -16.67 -16.42 20.34
N ALA A 359 -16.51 -17.45 21.17
CA ALA A 359 -17.61 -18.00 21.98
C ALA A 359 -18.23 -16.95 22.91
N GLY A 360 -19.56 -16.80 22.84
CA GLY A 360 -20.29 -15.74 23.52
C GLY A 360 -20.24 -15.77 25.07
N TYR A 361 -19.93 -16.93 25.65
CA TYR A 361 -19.72 -17.10 27.10
C TYR A 361 -18.33 -16.67 27.58
N TYR A 362 -17.38 -16.45 26.65
CA TYR A 362 -16.04 -15.95 26.99
C TYR A 362 -16.03 -14.42 26.98
N PRO A 363 -15.44 -13.76 27.99
CA PRO A 363 -15.43 -12.31 28.10
C PRO A 363 -14.74 -11.61 26.91
N GLY A 364 -15.18 -10.38 26.59
CA GLY A 364 -14.57 -9.54 25.56
C GLY A 364 -15.02 -9.85 24.13
N ASN A 365 -16.06 -10.68 23.96
CA ASN A 365 -16.62 -10.95 22.63
C ASN A 365 -17.14 -9.67 21.99
N SER A 366 -16.87 -9.49 20.70
CA SER A 366 -17.31 -8.34 19.91
C SER A 366 -17.85 -8.79 18.56
N PRO A 367 -18.76 -8.02 17.94
CA PRO A 367 -19.27 -8.35 16.61
C PRO A 367 -18.15 -8.43 15.56
N LEU A 368 -18.23 -9.46 14.72
CA LEU A 368 -17.44 -9.63 13.51
C LEU A 368 -18.39 -9.85 12.34
N HIS A 369 -18.23 -9.05 11.31
CA HIS A 369 -18.96 -9.17 10.06
C HIS A 369 -18.03 -9.74 8.99
N LEU A 370 -18.40 -10.88 8.41
CA LEU A 370 -17.69 -11.55 7.33
C LEU A 370 -18.62 -11.65 6.13
N ARG A 371 -18.12 -11.26 4.95
CA ARG A 371 -18.82 -11.34 3.67
C ARG A 371 -17.93 -12.02 2.66
N VAL A 372 -18.49 -12.93 1.87
CA VAL A 372 -17.79 -13.70 0.83
C VAL A 372 -18.58 -13.64 -0.46
N TYR A 373 -17.89 -13.41 -1.56
CA TYR A 373 -18.39 -13.40 -2.91
C TYR A 373 -17.80 -14.58 -3.68
N PHE A 374 -18.61 -15.26 -4.46
CA PHE A 374 -18.20 -16.39 -5.27
C PHE A 374 -18.91 -16.36 -6.63
N GLU A 375 -18.25 -16.87 -7.66
CA GLU A 375 -18.79 -17.00 -9.00
C GLU A 375 -19.93 -18.04 -9.00
N LYS A 376 -21.07 -17.76 -9.64
CA LYS A 376 -22.27 -18.60 -9.54
C LYS A 376 -22.04 -20.01 -10.08
N ASP A 377 -21.50 -20.13 -11.28
CA ASP A 377 -21.36 -21.42 -11.95
C ASP A 377 -20.27 -22.30 -11.32
N SER A 378 -19.09 -21.74 -11.15
CA SER A 378 -17.94 -22.46 -10.61
C SER A 378 -17.93 -22.55 -9.10
N ARG A 379 -18.72 -21.71 -8.42
CA ARG A 379 -18.75 -21.50 -6.96
C ARG A 379 -17.41 -21.13 -6.33
N LYS A 380 -16.40 -20.76 -7.14
CA LYS A 380 -15.07 -20.35 -6.69
C LYS A 380 -15.12 -18.99 -6.01
N LEU A 381 -14.34 -18.88 -4.94
CA LEU A 381 -14.20 -17.62 -4.19
C LEU A 381 -13.52 -16.55 -5.05
N ILE A 382 -14.11 -15.36 -5.14
CA ILE A 382 -13.56 -14.24 -5.90
C ILE A 382 -13.22 -13.04 -5.03
N ARG A 383 -13.90 -12.87 -3.88
CA ARG A 383 -13.67 -11.80 -2.94
C ARG A 383 -14.15 -12.20 -1.55
N ALA A 384 -13.45 -11.69 -0.52
CA ALA A 384 -13.96 -11.68 0.85
C ALA A 384 -13.61 -10.38 1.55
N ALA A 385 -14.45 -9.98 2.51
CA ALA A 385 -14.23 -8.81 3.36
C ALA A 385 -14.67 -9.13 4.80
N ALA A 386 -13.92 -8.63 5.76
CA ALA A 386 -14.19 -8.79 7.17
C ALA A 386 -13.98 -7.48 7.93
N VAL A 387 -14.86 -7.17 8.87
CA VAL A 387 -14.72 -6.03 9.78
C VAL A 387 -15.14 -6.41 11.18
N GLY A 388 -14.33 -6.05 12.16
CA GLY A 388 -14.55 -6.31 13.57
C GLY A 388 -13.39 -5.87 14.44
N LYS A 389 -13.57 -5.89 15.76
CA LYS A 389 -12.48 -5.56 16.69
C LYS A 389 -11.46 -6.69 16.83
N GLN A 390 -11.85 -7.91 16.53
CA GLN A 390 -11.04 -9.11 16.69
C GLN A 390 -11.30 -10.10 15.56
N GLY A 391 -10.25 -10.79 15.09
CA GLY A 391 -10.34 -11.97 14.24
C GLY A 391 -10.75 -11.73 12.78
N ALA A 392 -10.80 -10.48 12.31
CA ALA A 392 -10.98 -10.16 10.90
C ALA A 392 -9.74 -10.60 10.09
N ASP A 393 -8.55 -10.32 10.60
CA ASP A 393 -7.26 -10.74 10.06
C ASP A 393 -7.17 -12.24 9.84
N LYS A 394 -7.44 -13.03 10.90
CA LYS A 394 -7.43 -14.50 10.87
C LYS A 394 -8.30 -15.05 9.74
N ARG A 395 -9.54 -14.55 9.59
CA ARG A 395 -10.50 -15.08 8.59
C ARG A 395 -10.10 -14.70 7.17
N ILE A 396 -9.58 -13.50 6.98
CA ILE A 396 -9.10 -13.07 5.66
C ILE A 396 -7.85 -13.85 5.25
N ASP A 397 -6.90 -14.13 6.14
CA ASP A 397 -5.73 -14.95 5.81
C ASP A 397 -6.12 -16.39 5.43
N VAL A 398 -7.09 -16.99 6.14
CA VAL A 398 -7.63 -18.30 5.78
C VAL A 398 -8.31 -18.27 4.41
N LEU A 399 -9.16 -17.27 4.14
CA LEU A 399 -9.82 -17.13 2.84
C LEU A 399 -8.84 -16.81 1.71
N SER A 400 -7.74 -16.13 2.01
CA SER A 400 -6.64 -15.93 1.08
C SER A 400 -6.00 -17.26 0.67
N MET A 401 -5.74 -18.14 1.64
CA MET A 401 -5.20 -19.47 1.35
C MET A 401 -6.22 -20.32 0.58
N ALA A 402 -7.50 -20.22 0.90
CA ALA A 402 -8.57 -20.90 0.16
C ALA A 402 -8.62 -20.43 -1.30
N MET A 403 -8.64 -19.12 -1.57
CA MET A 403 -8.58 -18.56 -2.93
C MET A 403 -7.31 -18.96 -3.68
N MET A 404 -6.17 -18.98 -2.98
CA MET A 404 -4.89 -19.43 -3.56
C MET A 404 -4.94 -20.86 -4.09
N ASN A 405 -5.78 -21.70 -3.51
CA ASN A 405 -5.99 -23.10 -3.89
C ASN A 405 -7.26 -23.32 -4.72
N ASN A 406 -7.87 -22.25 -5.25
CA ASN A 406 -9.11 -22.28 -6.05
C ASN A 406 -10.29 -22.95 -5.33
N ALA A 407 -10.38 -22.79 -4.01
CA ALA A 407 -11.49 -23.32 -3.22
C ALA A 407 -12.83 -22.70 -3.66
N THR A 408 -13.88 -23.50 -3.51
CA THR A 408 -15.27 -23.09 -3.69
C THR A 408 -15.85 -22.62 -2.34
N VAL A 409 -17.01 -21.98 -2.38
CA VAL A 409 -17.73 -21.63 -1.16
C VAL A 409 -18.20 -22.86 -0.40
N ASP A 410 -18.42 -23.99 -1.09
CA ASP A 410 -18.83 -25.26 -0.48
C ASP A 410 -17.72 -25.90 0.37
N ASP A 411 -16.46 -25.76 -0.08
CA ASP A 411 -15.27 -26.26 0.68
C ASP A 411 -15.17 -25.61 2.07
N LEU A 412 -15.75 -24.43 2.25
CA LEU A 412 -15.73 -23.73 3.54
C LEU A 412 -16.53 -24.48 4.63
N THR A 413 -17.46 -25.37 4.27
CA THR A 413 -18.18 -26.21 5.23
C THR A 413 -17.29 -27.24 5.89
N GLU A 414 -16.29 -27.75 5.16
CA GLU A 414 -15.38 -28.82 5.60
C GLU A 414 -14.09 -28.27 6.26
N PHE A 415 -13.91 -26.93 6.26
CA PHE A 415 -12.72 -26.33 6.80
C PHE A 415 -12.69 -26.41 8.35
N GLU A 416 -11.72 -27.17 8.89
CA GLU A 416 -11.50 -27.28 10.32
C GLU A 416 -10.75 -26.06 10.86
N VAL A 417 -11.44 -25.19 11.56
CA VAL A 417 -10.86 -24.00 12.21
C VAL A 417 -10.37 -24.37 13.60
N ALA A 418 -9.15 -23.93 13.95
CA ALA A 418 -8.66 -24.08 15.31
C ALA A 418 -9.60 -23.38 16.30
N TYR A 419 -10.15 -24.16 17.24
CA TYR A 419 -11.13 -23.70 18.20
C TYR A 419 -10.60 -23.73 19.64
N ALA A 420 -10.77 -22.63 20.31
CA ALA A 420 -10.90 -22.51 21.75
C ALA A 420 -11.76 -21.27 22.05
N PRO A 421 -12.44 -21.19 23.23
CA PRO A 421 -13.39 -20.14 23.53
C PRO A 421 -12.92 -18.70 23.25
N PRO A 422 -11.64 -18.30 23.48
CA PRO A 422 -11.15 -16.95 23.22
C PRO A 422 -10.94 -16.63 21.73
N TYR A 423 -10.93 -17.61 20.82
CA TYR A 423 -10.44 -17.42 19.45
C TYR A 423 -11.50 -17.62 18.36
N SER A 424 -12.49 -18.48 18.59
CA SER A 424 -13.51 -18.75 17.58
C SER A 424 -14.76 -19.42 18.19
N HIS A 425 -15.65 -19.88 17.31
CA HIS A 425 -16.76 -20.80 17.64
C HIS A 425 -16.43 -22.21 17.17
N PRO A 426 -17.08 -23.26 17.69
CA PRO A 426 -16.94 -24.64 17.14
C PRO A 426 -17.32 -24.72 15.66
N LYS A 427 -18.30 -23.94 15.22
CA LYS A 427 -18.57 -23.59 13.81
C LYS A 427 -18.18 -22.14 13.61
N ASP A 428 -17.05 -21.91 12.96
CA ASP A 428 -16.56 -20.56 12.72
C ASP A 428 -17.43 -19.82 11.67
N LEU A 429 -17.29 -18.50 11.59
CA LEU A 429 -17.97 -17.70 10.60
C LEU A 429 -17.68 -18.21 9.17
N ILE A 430 -16.47 -18.71 8.92
CA ILE A 430 -16.08 -19.32 7.65
C ILE A 430 -16.98 -20.52 7.31
N ASN A 431 -17.19 -21.42 8.26
CA ASN A 431 -18.09 -22.56 8.05
C ASN A 431 -19.53 -22.10 7.84
N LEU A 432 -19.99 -21.10 8.61
CA LEU A 432 -21.34 -20.55 8.45
C LEU A 432 -21.56 -19.91 7.07
N ILE A 433 -20.55 -19.31 6.46
CA ILE A 433 -20.61 -18.86 5.05
C ILE A 433 -20.90 -20.05 4.14
N GLY A 434 -20.14 -21.14 4.26
CA GLY A 434 -20.35 -22.34 3.44
C GLY A 434 -21.76 -22.93 3.59
N TYR A 435 -22.24 -23.10 4.83
CA TYR A 435 -23.60 -23.60 5.08
C TYR A 435 -24.72 -22.68 4.58
N LYS A 436 -24.52 -21.37 4.62
CA LYS A 436 -25.52 -20.42 4.10
C LYS A 436 -25.52 -20.32 2.57
N ALA A 437 -24.44 -20.73 1.92
CA ALA A 437 -24.34 -20.73 0.46
C ALA A 437 -25.02 -21.94 -0.20
N GLN A 438 -25.33 -22.99 0.56
CA GLN A 438 -26.11 -24.14 0.10
C GLN A 438 -27.59 -23.78 -0.06
#